data_3a7acc61b7ce9b9bf76550cfe5218fb9
#
_entry.id   3a7acc61b7ce9b9bf76550cfe5218fb9
#
_cell.length_a   1.000
_cell.length_b   1.000
_cell.length_c   1.000
_cell.angle_alpha   90.00
_cell.angle_beta   90.00
_cell.angle_gamma   90.00
#
_symmetry.space_group_name_H-M   'P 1'
#
loop_
_entity.id
_entity.type
_entity.pdbx_description
1 polymer ?
#
loop_
_entity_poly.entity_id
_entity_poly.type
_entity_poly.pdbx_seq_one_letter_code
_entity_poly.pdbx_strand_id
1 'polypeptide(L)'
;MKRIFMLCCLLVTINGCLPEESPVAPYPRGNTKTGTASMGSNYVNQVFIDLGVDSAVFTRKWDTWDLELESAPGGWHIRLNGAKTMLAANTNLTDFSPMPKHDSLSFFADAPHGNIDSTAIGVWCEISGDNFTSKKQVYVIDRGSNAIGKPYGKIKFQVLGVTGTSYTFRYSKLDGTKEQTVTVSKDPVAIKTLFSFDTGGAITTPQPDDNSWDIVFTKYTHVFYEATIGYTPYSVTGTLINTASGVTV
;
A
#
# COMPACT_ATOMS: atom_id res chain seq x y z
N MET A 1 35.26 56.50 -31.40
CA MET A 1 33.80 56.58 -31.55
C MET A 1 33.13 55.19 -31.68
N LYS A 2 33.63 54.28 -32.49
CA LYS A 2 32.95 52.90 -32.66
C LYS A 2 32.85 52.05 -31.35
N ARG A 3 33.82 52.18 -30.41
CA ARG A 3 33.82 51.37 -29.17
C ARG A 3 32.86 51.91 -28.10
N ILE A 4 32.57 53.22 -28.09
CA ILE A 4 31.59 53.82 -27.15
C ILE A 4 30.18 53.52 -27.59
N PHE A 5 29.90 53.42 -28.90
CA PHE A 5 28.60 53.08 -29.42
C PHE A 5 28.23 51.61 -29.11
N MET A 6 29.20 50.71 -29.14
CA MET A 6 29.00 49.29 -28.80
C MET A 6 28.74 49.08 -27.30
N LEU A 7 29.32 49.93 -26.42
CA LEU A 7 29.05 49.85 -24.98
C LEU A 7 27.68 50.38 -24.59
N CYS A 8 27.20 51.44 -25.29
CA CYS A 8 25.81 51.91 -25.09
C CYS A 8 24.73 50.94 -25.56
N CYS A 9 24.96 50.19 -26.66
CA CYS A 9 24.02 49.15 -27.10
C CYS A 9 23.96 47.96 -26.13
N LEU A 10 25.08 47.65 -25.42
CA LEU A 10 25.10 46.56 -24.46
C LEU A 10 24.36 46.92 -23.14
N LEU A 11 24.29 48.18 -22.78
CA LEU A 11 23.58 48.67 -21.58
C LEU A 11 22.06 48.74 -21.73
N VAL A 12 21.53 48.77 -22.97
CA VAL A 12 20.10 48.85 -23.23
C VAL A 12 19.39 47.47 -23.18
N THR A 13 20.18 46.40 -23.26
CA THR A 13 19.61 45.01 -23.25
C THR A 13 19.36 44.45 -21.86
N ILE A 14 19.73 45.17 -20.75
CA ILE A 14 19.57 44.65 -19.38
C ILE A 14 18.28 45.13 -18.70
N ASN A 15 17.46 45.98 -19.36
CA ASN A 15 16.16 46.38 -18.87
C ASN A 15 15.09 45.38 -19.33
N GLY A 16 15.26 44.09 -19.08
CA GLY A 16 14.20 43.13 -19.09
C GLY A 16 13.35 43.36 -17.84
N CYS A 17 12.37 44.26 -17.92
CA CYS A 17 11.31 44.31 -16.94
C CYS A 17 10.59 42.97 -17.00
N LEU A 18 10.89 42.08 -16.03
CA LEU A 18 9.96 41.04 -15.68
C LEU A 18 8.69 41.76 -15.24
N PRO A 19 7.53 41.50 -15.84
CA PRO A 19 6.28 42.05 -15.33
C PRO A 19 6.15 41.64 -13.87
N GLU A 20 5.93 42.63 -13.01
CA GLU A 20 5.67 42.38 -11.60
C GLU A 20 4.42 41.49 -11.50
N GLU A 21 4.56 40.27 -11.03
CA GLU A 21 3.43 39.39 -10.86
C GLU A 21 2.46 40.04 -9.88
N SER A 22 1.23 40.23 -10.32
CA SER A 22 0.18 40.75 -9.43
C SER A 22 0.06 39.82 -8.22
N PRO A 23 0.10 40.37 -6.99
CA PRO A 23 -0.02 39.58 -5.80
C PRO A 23 -1.30 38.73 -5.87
N VAL A 24 -1.18 37.41 -5.82
CA VAL A 24 -2.35 36.54 -5.72
C VAL A 24 -3.00 36.82 -4.36
N ALA A 25 -4.27 37.25 -4.39
CA ALA A 25 -5.01 37.47 -3.16
C ALA A 25 -4.97 36.18 -2.32
N PRO A 26 -4.68 36.26 -1.01
CA PRO A 26 -4.71 35.09 -0.16
C PRO A 26 -6.08 34.42 -0.27
N TYR A 27 -6.08 33.11 -0.51
CA TYR A 27 -7.32 32.34 -0.50
C TYR A 27 -8.04 32.60 0.84
N PRO A 28 -9.34 32.97 0.84
CA PRO A 28 -10.06 33.20 2.08
C PRO A 28 -10.00 31.91 2.91
N ARG A 29 -9.26 31.94 3.99
CA ARG A 29 -9.24 30.81 4.95
C ARG A 29 -10.60 30.77 5.59
N GLY A 30 -11.39 29.75 5.25
CA GLY A 30 -12.61 29.42 5.97
C GLY A 30 -12.31 29.11 7.44
N ASN A 31 -13.30 28.69 8.20
CA ASN A 31 -13.13 28.28 9.60
C ASN A 31 -12.16 27.09 9.67
N THR A 32 -10.91 27.38 10.00
CA THR A 32 -9.90 26.34 10.21
C THR A 32 -10.17 25.65 11.53
N LYS A 33 -10.37 24.33 11.50
CA LYS A 33 -10.44 23.50 12.71
C LYS A 33 -9.12 22.78 12.90
N THR A 34 -8.72 22.61 14.15
CA THR A 34 -7.51 21.87 14.51
C THR A 34 -7.89 20.69 15.39
N GLY A 35 -7.55 19.48 14.93
CA GLY A 35 -7.71 18.25 15.69
C GLY A 35 -6.36 17.61 15.99
N THR A 36 -6.31 16.70 16.94
CA THR A 36 -5.12 15.91 17.29
C THR A 36 -5.45 14.43 17.17
N ALA A 37 -4.64 13.71 16.40
CA ALA A 37 -4.70 12.26 16.28
C ALA A 37 -3.40 11.64 16.79
N SER A 38 -3.47 10.72 17.74
CA SER A 38 -2.31 10.07 18.32
C SER A 38 -2.11 8.69 17.71
N MET A 39 -1.01 8.51 16.98
CA MET A 39 -0.58 7.20 16.48
C MET A 39 0.15 6.37 17.55
N GLY A 40 0.27 6.85 18.77
CA GLY A 40 1.01 6.19 19.86
C GLY A 40 2.54 6.26 19.69
N SER A 41 3.25 5.71 20.67
CA SER A 41 4.71 5.61 20.60
C SER A 41 5.13 4.70 19.43
N ASN A 42 6.21 5.05 18.74
CA ASN A 42 6.70 4.36 17.54
C ASN A 42 5.66 4.26 16.41
N TYR A 43 4.64 5.14 16.41
CA TYR A 43 3.59 5.14 15.40
C TYR A 43 2.93 3.76 15.21
N VAL A 44 2.60 3.10 16.32
CA VAL A 44 2.05 1.72 16.30
C VAL A 44 0.62 1.61 15.82
N ASN A 45 -0.11 2.73 15.79
CA ASN A 45 -1.52 2.76 15.44
C ASN A 45 -1.77 3.32 14.05
N GLN A 46 -2.80 2.80 13.40
CA GLN A 46 -3.55 3.47 12.34
C GLN A 46 -4.70 4.22 12.99
N VAL A 47 -4.89 5.50 12.62
CA VAL A 47 -5.96 6.35 13.15
C VAL A 47 -6.80 6.83 11.98
N PHE A 48 -8.05 6.41 11.95
CA PHE A 48 -9.02 6.75 10.91
C PHE A 48 -9.79 7.99 11.34
N ILE A 49 -9.89 8.97 10.48
CA ILE A 49 -10.49 10.28 10.70
C ILE A 49 -11.66 10.47 9.75
N ASP A 50 -12.77 10.91 10.26
CA ASP A 50 -13.87 11.51 9.51
C ASP A 50 -13.75 13.03 9.62
N LEU A 51 -13.52 13.70 8.50
CA LEU A 51 -13.37 15.15 8.43
C LEU A 51 -14.70 15.88 8.62
N GLY A 52 -15.83 15.20 8.42
CA GLY A 52 -17.16 15.74 8.65
C GLY A 52 -17.47 15.95 10.12
N VAL A 53 -16.94 15.07 10.99
CA VAL A 53 -17.12 15.16 12.46
C VAL A 53 -15.84 15.61 13.18
N ASP A 54 -14.76 15.89 12.46
CA ASP A 54 -13.47 16.36 12.98
C ASP A 54 -12.87 15.48 14.08
N SER A 55 -13.04 14.17 13.98
CA SER A 55 -12.60 13.26 15.04
C SER A 55 -12.07 11.93 14.49
N ALA A 56 -11.26 11.26 15.33
CA ALA A 56 -10.90 9.87 15.11
C ALA A 56 -12.13 8.99 15.33
N VAL A 57 -12.52 8.24 14.29
CA VAL A 57 -13.66 7.30 14.33
C VAL A 57 -13.23 5.88 14.66
N PHE A 58 -11.95 5.55 14.40
CA PHE A 58 -11.42 4.23 14.70
C PHE A 58 -9.89 4.28 14.87
N THR A 59 -9.37 3.39 15.73
CA THR A 59 -7.93 3.24 15.94
C THR A 59 -7.60 1.77 16.13
N ARG A 60 -6.55 1.28 15.45
CA ARG A 60 -6.02 -0.06 15.63
C ARG A 60 -4.51 -0.09 15.44
N LYS A 61 -3.87 -1.19 15.85
CA LYS A 61 -2.48 -1.44 15.48
C LYS A 61 -2.39 -1.80 14.00
N TRP A 62 -1.39 -1.24 13.29
CA TRP A 62 -1.21 -1.49 11.87
C TRP A 62 -0.66 -2.89 11.57
N ASP A 63 -0.04 -3.58 12.53
CA ASP A 63 0.63 -4.87 12.32
C ASP A 63 -0.26 -6.10 12.61
N THR A 64 -1.56 -5.92 12.80
CA THR A 64 -2.51 -6.99 13.14
C THR A 64 -2.92 -7.87 11.97
N TRP A 65 -2.61 -7.48 10.75
CA TRP A 65 -2.98 -8.18 9.52
C TRP A 65 -1.80 -8.28 8.55
N ASP A 66 -1.91 -9.17 7.57
CA ASP A 66 -0.88 -9.41 6.57
C ASP A 66 -1.38 -9.17 5.14
N LEU A 67 -2.54 -9.72 4.80
CA LEU A 67 -3.11 -9.61 3.46
C LEU A 67 -4.42 -8.83 3.48
N GLU A 68 -4.63 -8.05 2.43
CA GLU A 68 -5.91 -7.44 2.07
C GLU A 68 -6.43 -8.15 0.83
N LEU A 69 -7.62 -8.73 0.94
CA LEU A 69 -8.29 -9.49 -0.09
C LEU A 69 -9.49 -8.69 -0.58
N GLU A 70 -9.60 -8.47 -1.87
CA GLU A 70 -10.73 -7.75 -2.47
C GLU A 70 -12.04 -8.49 -2.24
N SER A 71 -13.05 -7.83 -1.66
CA SER A 71 -14.31 -8.48 -1.29
C SER A 71 -15.39 -8.45 -2.37
N ALA A 72 -15.26 -7.61 -3.40
CA ALA A 72 -16.21 -7.60 -4.51
C ALA A 72 -16.39 -9.03 -5.09
N PRO A 73 -17.59 -9.43 -5.55
CA PRO A 73 -17.82 -10.78 -6.11
C PRO A 73 -16.85 -11.12 -7.25
N GLY A 74 -16.58 -10.18 -8.16
CA GLY A 74 -15.57 -10.30 -9.23
C GLY A 74 -14.16 -9.96 -8.80
N GLY A 75 -13.93 -9.63 -7.53
CA GLY A 75 -12.63 -9.25 -7.00
C GLY A 75 -11.67 -10.45 -6.88
N TRP A 76 -10.42 -10.25 -7.24
CA TRP A 76 -9.38 -11.27 -7.19
C TRP A 76 -8.04 -10.72 -6.69
N HIS A 77 -7.94 -9.43 -6.48
CA HIS A 77 -6.69 -8.80 -6.07
C HIS A 77 -6.33 -9.14 -4.63
N ILE A 78 -5.03 -9.27 -4.41
CA ILE A 78 -4.43 -9.53 -3.10
C ILE A 78 -3.34 -8.49 -2.89
N ARG A 79 -3.44 -7.76 -1.78
CA ARG A 79 -2.47 -6.74 -1.39
C ARG A 79 -1.76 -7.13 -0.11
N LEU A 80 -0.54 -6.66 0.01
CA LEU A 80 0.29 -6.83 1.20
C LEU A 80 0.10 -5.67 2.18
N ASN A 81 0.32 -5.93 3.46
CA ASN A 81 0.33 -4.86 4.45
C ASN A 81 1.58 -3.96 4.29
N GLY A 82 1.42 -2.83 3.61
CA GLY A 82 2.50 -1.87 3.40
C GLY A 82 3.02 -1.25 4.70
N ALA A 83 2.23 -1.20 5.78
CA ALA A 83 2.68 -0.66 7.06
C ALA A 83 3.74 -1.55 7.74
N LYS A 84 3.75 -2.85 7.44
CA LYS A 84 4.77 -3.81 7.89
C LYS A 84 6.02 -3.82 7.00
N THR A 85 6.01 -3.10 5.88
CA THR A 85 7.01 -3.18 4.80
C THR A 85 7.08 -4.59 4.22
N MET A 86 5.92 -5.20 4.00
CA MET A 86 5.85 -6.53 3.41
C MET A 86 6.23 -6.48 1.94
N LEU A 87 6.91 -7.54 1.49
CA LEU A 87 7.36 -7.70 0.12
C LEU A 87 6.99 -9.10 -0.38
N ALA A 88 6.77 -9.25 -1.67
CA ALA A 88 6.60 -10.56 -2.31
C ALA A 88 7.53 -10.73 -3.50
N ALA A 89 7.93 -11.95 -3.73
CA ALA A 89 8.68 -12.37 -4.90
C ALA A 89 8.02 -13.61 -5.51
N ASN A 90 7.78 -13.59 -6.82
CA ASN A 90 7.33 -14.78 -7.56
C ASN A 90 8.55 -15.68 -7.79
N THR A 91 8.45 -16.94 -7.41
CA THR A 91 9.51 -17.93 -7.62
C THR A 91 9.51 -18.53 -9.03
N ASN A 92 8.46 -18.27 -9.81
CA ASN A 92 8.16 -18.92 -11.09
C ASN A 92 7.97 -20.46 -11.00
N LEU A 93 7.84 -20.99 -9.78
CA LEU A 93 7.53 -22.39 -9.52
C LEU A 93 6.03 -22.56 -9.31
N THR A 94 5.51 -23.72 -9.63
CA THR A 94 4.13 -24.15 -9.33
C THR A 94 4.08 -25.29 -8.31
N ASP A 95 5.20 -26.00 -8.13
CA ASP A 95 5.34 -26.99 -7.07
C ASP A 95 5.64 -26.28 -5.75
N PHE A 96 4.80 -26.53 -4.75
CA PHE A 96 4.91 -25.95 -3.42
C PHE A 96 5.90 -26.69 -2.51
N SER A 97 6.24 -27.93 -2.84
CA SER A 97 7.06 -28.81 -1.99
C SER A 97 8.48 -28.31 -1.76
N PRO A 98 9.24 -27.87 -2.81
CA PRO A 98 10.63 -27.51 -2.60
C PRO A 98 10.79 -26.22 -1.81
N MET A 99 11.90 -26.12 -1.07
CA MET A 99 12.33 -24.87 -0.46
C MET A 99 12.82 -23.90 -1.56
N PRO A 100 12.23 -22.72 -1.72
CA PRO A 100 12.65 -21.78 -2.73
C PRO A 100 14.06 -21.24 -2.46
N LYS A 101 14.85 -21.04 -3.50
CA LYS A 101 16.12 -20.29 -3.42
C LYS A 101 15.80 -18.80 -3.35
N HIS A 102 15.46 -18.32 -2.16
CA HIS A 102 14.93 -16.98 -1.96
C HIS A 102 15.95 -15.85 -1.99
N ASP A 103 17.25 -16.14 -1.84
CA ASP A 103 18.31 -15.12 -1.79
C ASP A 103 18.56 -14.45 -3.15
N SER A 104 18.15 -15.09 -4.25
CA SER A 104 18.29 -14.56 -5.62
C SER A 104 16.99 -14.00 -6.19
N LEU A 105 15.91 -13.93 -5.38
CA LEU A 105 14.62 -13.42 -5.84
C LEU A 105 14.57 -11.90 -5.75
N SER A 106 13.90 -11.29 -6.71
CA SER A 106 13.55 -9.86 -6.65
C SER A 106 12.26 -9.69 -5.88
N PHE A 107 12.32 -8.97 -4.78
CA PHE A 107 11.18 -8.69 -3.91
C PHE A 107 10.58 -7.31 -4.24
N PHE A 108 9.27 -7.24 -4.29
CA PHE A 108 8.52 -6.01 -4.59
C PHE A 108 7.48 -5.73 -3.51
N ALA A 109 7.22 -4.44 -3.26
CA ALA A 109 6.11 -3.96 -2.46
C ALA A 109 4.91 -3.64 -3.36
N ASP A 110 3.73 -3.54 -2.76
CA ASP A 110 2.59 -2.91 -3.42
C ASP A 110 2.85 -1.42 -3.61
N ALA A 111 2.38 -0.86 -4.71
CA ALA A 111 2.51 0.56 -4.96
C ALA A 111 1.67 1.38 -3.96
N PRO A 112 2.25 2.41 -3.33
CA PRO A 112 1.58 3.17 -2.26
C PRO A 112 0.43 4.05 -2.73
N HIS A 113 0.35 4.34 -4.03
CA HIS A 113 -0.74 5.16 -4.61
C HIS A 113 -2.11 4.45 -4.65
N GLY A 114 -2.19 3.19 -4.20
CA GLY A 114 -3.44 2.46 -4.04
C GLY A 114 -4.04 1.85 -5.30
N ASN A 115 -3.39 1.97 -6.47
CA ASN A 115 -3.87 1.28 -7.67
C ASN A 115 -3.88 -0.23 -7.44
N ILE A 116 -5.05 -0.84 -7.58
CA ILE A 116 -5.28 -2.25 -7.31
C ILE A 116 -4.50 -3.17 -8.26
N ASP A 117 -4.18 -2.70 -9.47
CA ASP A 117 -3.39 -3.46 -10.46
C ASP A 117 -1.88 -3.43 -10.19
N SER A 118 -1.44 -2.60 -9.21
CA SER A 118 -0.01 -2.42 -8.90
C SER A 118 0.35 -3.11 -7.59
N THR A 119 0.09 -4.41 -7.51
CA THR A 119 0.38 -5.26 -6.34
C THR A 119 1.61 -6.13 -6.55
N ALA A 120 2.32 -6.47 -5.47
CA ALA A 120 3.49 -7.34 -5.50
C ALA A 120 3.15 -8.79 -5.88
N ILE A 121 1.94 -9.24 -5.56
CA ILE A 121 1.42 -10.56 -5.97
C ILE A 121 1.06 -10.55 -7.47
N GLY A 122 0.57 -9.41 -7.97
CA GLY A 122 0.24 -9.23 -9.38
C GLY A 122 -0.87 -10.15 -9.87
N VAL A 123 -0.87 -10.44 -11.18
CA VAL A 123 -1.89 -11.28 -11.85
C VAL A 123 -1.56 -12.76 -11.64
N TRP A 124 -2.00 -13.32 -10.54
CA TRP A 124 -1.78 -14.71 -10.11
C TRP A 124 -2.75 -15.72 -10.76
N CYS A 125 -3.77 -15.26 -11.49
CA CYS A 125 -4.77 -16.10 -12.16
C CYS A 125 -4.90 -15.76 -13.65
N GLU A 126 -5.48 -16.66 -14.41
CA GLU A 126 -6.04 -16.40 -15.72
C GLU A 126 -7.50 -15.96 -15.54
N ILE A 127 -7.91 -14.91 -16.26
CA ILE A 127 -9.23 -14.29 -16.14
C ILE A 127 -9.99 -14.53 -17.44
N SER A 128 -11.16 -15.16 -17.34
CA SER A 128 -12.06 -15.38 -18.47
C SER A 128 -13.51 -15.11 -18.05
N GLY A 129 -13.98 -13.90 -18.32
CA GLY A 129 -15.23 -13.39 -17.75
C GLY A 129 -15.16 -13.40 -16.22
N ASP A 130 -16.13 -14.05 -15.58
CA ASP A 130 -16.18 -14.17 -14.10
C ASP A 130 -15.42 -15.40 -13.57
N ASN A 131 -14.66 -16.09 -14.42
CA ASN A 131 -13.90 -17.27 -14.01
C ASN A 131 -12.43 -16.91 -13.80
N PHE A 132 -11.90 -17.31 -12.66
CA PHE A 132 -10.52 -17.09 -12.24
C PHE A 132 -9.81 -18.43 -12.07
N THR A 133 -8.89 -18.75 -12.96
CA THR A 133 -8.11 -19.99 -12.88
C THR A 133 -6.73 -19.69 -12.33
N SER A 134 -6.41 -20.24 -11.16
CA SER A 134 -5.10 -20.02 -10.54
C SER A 134 -3.97 -20.57 -11.40
N LYS A 135 -2.93 -19.76 -11.63
CA LYS A 135 -1.66 -20.18 -12.22
C LYS A 135 -0.82 -21.04 -11.27
N LYS A 136 -1.27 -21.20 -10.03
CA LYS A 136 -0.58 -21.95 -8.96
C LYS A 136 0.87 -21.55 -8.75
N GLN A 137 1.20 -20.29 -9.05
CA GLN A 137 2.55 -19.77 -8.80
C GLN A 137 2.83 -19.70 -7.30
N VAL A 138 4.05 -20.12 -6.94
CA VAL A 138 4.53 -20.04 -5.57
C VAL A 138 5.25 -18.71 -5.38
N TYR A 139 4.89 -18.01 -4.32
CA TYR A 139 5.53 -16.76 -3.90
C TYR A 139 6.31 -16.97 -2.62
N VAL A 140 7.38 -16.21 -2.45
CA VAL A 140 7.98 -15.96 -1.14
C VAL A 140 7.49 -14.60 -0.67
N ILE A 141 6.87 -14.56 0.49
CA ILE A 141 6.45 -13.32 1.13
C ILE A 141 7.39 -13.05 2.30
N ASP A 142 8.08 -11.93 2.25
CA ASP A 142 8.71 -11.32 3.42
C ASP A 142 7.62 -10.57 4.19
N ARG A 143 7.33 -11.00 5.41
CA ARG A 143 6.25 -10.44 6.24
C ARG A 143 6.64 -9.11 6.90
N GLY A 144 7.81 -8.56 6.56
CA GLY A 144 8.31 -7.31 7.12
C GLY A 144 8.61 -7.40 8.61
N SER A 145 8.38 -6.30 9.33
CA SER A 145 8.73 -6.18 10.75
C SER A 145 7.62 -5.49 11.57
N ASN A 146 7.66 -5.71 12.88
CA ASN A 146 6.81 -5.01 13.84
C ASN A 146 7.31 -3.58 14.12
N ALA A 147 6.61 -2.84 15.01
CA ALA A 147 6.90 -1.44 15.32
C ALA A 147 8.28 -1.19 15.95
N ILE A 148 8.93 -2.21 16.52
CA ILE A 148 10.28 -2.13 17.09
C ILE A 148 11.36 -2.73 16.16
N GLY A 149 11.01 -2.99 14.89
CA GLY A 149 11.95 -3.50 13.88
C GLY A 149 12.24 -4.99 13.96
N LYS A 150 11.53 -5.77 14.80
CA LYS A 150 11.69 -7.22 14.84
C LYS A 150 11.01 -7.86 13.61
N PRO A 151 11.76 -8.64 12.78
CA PRO A 151 11.19 -9.25 11.59
C PRO A 151 10.20 -10.38 11.94
N TYR A 152 9.14 -10.48 11.14
CA TYR A 152 8.19 -11.60 11.18
C TYR A 152 8.67 -12.83 10.40
N GLY A 153 9.70 -12.66 9.56
CA GLY A 153 10.29 -13.72 8.73
C GLY A 153 9.58 -13.90 7.39
N LYS A 154 10.04 -14.91 6.65
CA LYS A 154 9.55 -15.23 5.31
C LYS A 154 8.73 -16.51 5.32
N ILE A 155 7.75 -16.56 4.42
CA ILE A 155 6.87 -17.72 4.19
C ILE A 155 6.76 -18.04 2.71
N LYS A 156 6.40 -19.29 2.39
CA LYS A 156 5.85 -19.66 1.08
C LYS A 156 4.37 -19.37 1.05
N PHE A 157 3.88 -18.92 -0.10
CA PHE A 157 2.47 -18.61 -0.32
C PHE A 157 2.06 -19.04 -1.73
N GLN A 158 0.87 -19.59 -1.87
CA GLN A 158 0.31 -19.98 -3.16
C GLN A 158 -1.20 -19.80 -3.14
N VAL A 159 -1.73 -19.02 -4.09
CA VAL A 159 -3.17 -18.89 -4.29
C VAL A 159 -3.66 -20.10 -5.05
N LEU A 160 -4.67 -20.78 -4.52
CA LEU A 160 -5.29 -21.97 -5.12
C LEU A 160 -6.53 -21.59 -5.93
N GLY A 161 -7.27 -20.57 -5.52
CA GLY A 161 -8.45 -20.11 -6.24
C GLY A 161 -9.15 -18.94 -5.54
N VAL A 162 -10.08 -18.35 -6.27
CA VAL A 162 -11.03 -17.35 -5.79
C VAL A 162 -12.41 -17.65 -6.39
N THR A 163 -13.43 -17.37 -5.62
CA THR A 163 -14.84 -17.41 -6.03
C THR A 163 -15.50 -16.07 -5.77
N GLY A 164 -16.77 -15.92 -6.11
CA GLY A 164 -17.54 -14.74 -5.75
C GLY A 164 -17.61 -14.47 -4.24
N THR A 165 -17.35 -15.49 -3.41
CA THR A 165 -17.55 -15.42 -1.95
C THR A 165 -16.33 -15.75 -1.11
N SER A 166 -15.22 -16.23 -1.70
CA SER A 166 -14.05 -16.66 -0.91
C SER A 166 -12.77 -16.72 -1.73
N TYR A 167 -11.64 -16.63 -1.01
CA TYR A 167 -10.30 -16.97 -1.49
C TYR A 167 -9.87 -18.29 -0.85
N THR A 168 -9.17 -19.13 -1.63
CA THR A 168 -8.48 -20.32 -1.11
C THR A 168 -7.00 -20.21 -1.44
N PHE A 169 -6.16 -20.34 -0.43
CA PHE A 169 -4.70 -20.31 -0.59
C PHE A 169 -4.03 -21.20 0.44
N ARG A 170 -2.77 -21.53 0.20
CA ARG A 170 -1.93 -22.23 1.17
C ARG A 170 -0.66 -21.44 1.45
N TYR A 171 -0.13 -21.64 2.64
CA TYR A 171 1.12 -21.06 3.08
C TYR A 171 1.84 -21.99 4.05
N SER A 172 3.15 -21.80 4.18
CA SER A 172 4.00 -22.55 5.11
C SER A 172 5.26 -21.74 5.44
N LYS A 173 6.05 -22.21 6.39
CA LYS A 173 7.44 -21.77 6.46
C LYS A 173 8.19 -22.16 5.18
N LEU A 174 9.34 -21.54 4.91
CA LEU A 174 10.12 -21.80 3.69
C LEU A 174 10.54 -23.27 3.56
N ASP A 175 10.80 -23.94 4.70
CA ASP A 175 11.17 -25.35 4.78
C ASP A 175 9.99 -26.32 4.59
N GLY A 176 8.78 -25.79 4.38
CA GLY A 176 7.55 -26.56 4.24
C GLY A 176 6.87 -26.90 5.55
N THR A 177 7.47 -26.63 6.69
CA THR A 177 6.81 -26.89 7.99
C THR A 177 5.67 -25.91 8.23
N LYS A 178 4.71 -26.31 9.07
CA LYS A 178 3.51 -25.53 9.39
C LYS A 178 2.67 -25.14 8.16
N GLU A 179 2.63 -26.03 7.16
CA GLU A 179 1.77 -25.85 6.02
C GLU A 179 0.30 -25.79 6.45
N GLN A 180 -0.42 -24.82 5.94
CA GLN A 180 -1.85 -24.64 6.11
C GLN A 180 -2.49 -24.30 4.77
N THR A 181 -3.67 -24.88 4.52
CA THR A 181 -4.57 -24.46 3.45
C THR A 181 -5.79 -23.86 4.11
N VAL A 182 -6.12 -22.63 3.72
CA VAL A 182 -7.22 -21.87 4.30
C VAL A 182 -8.17 -21.39 3.22
N THR A 183 -9.43 -21.32 3.57
CA THR A 183 -10.47 -20.65 2.78
C THR A 183 -10.98 -19.47 3.59
N VAL A 184 -10.83 -18.26 3.03
CA VAL A 184 -11.23 -17.01 3.66
C VAL A 184 -12.44 -16.45 2.94
N SER A 185 -13.54 -16.31 3.66
CA SER A 185 -14.76 -15.69 3.12
C SER A 185 -14.52 -14.21 2.84
N LYS A 186 -15.03 -13.75 1.71
CA LYS A 186 -15.12 -12.32 1.41
C LYS A 186 -16.13 -11.68 2.34
N ASP A 187 -15.81 -10.48 2.83
CA ASP A 187 -16.79 -9.70 3.60
C ASP A 187 -17.90 -9.25 2.65
N PRO A 188 -19.17 -9.52 2.95
CA PRO A 188 -20.26 -9.17 2.04
C PRO A 188 -20.62 -7.68 2.06
N VAL A 189 -20.09 -6.90 3.00
CA VAL A 189 -20.40 -5.48 3.19
C VAL A 189 -19.19 -4.61 2.88
N ALA A 190 -18.01 -4.98 3.40
CA ALA A 190 -16.79 -4.21 3.19
C ALA A 190 -16.16 -4.48 1.81
N ILE A 191 -15.47 -3.49 1.26
CA ILE A 191 -14.75 -3.64 -0.02
C ILE A 191 -13.55 -4.59 0.06
N LYS A 192 -13.14 -4.97 1.26
CA LYS A 192 -11.97 -5.82 1.52
C LYS A 192 -12.12 -6.67 2.77
N THR A 193 -11.47 -7.84 2.75
CA THR A 193 -11.29 -8.72 3.89
C THR A 193 -9.81 -8.73 4.27
N LEU A 194 -9.49 -8.51 5.54
CA LEU A 194 -8.12 -8.59 6.03
C LEU A 194 -7.85 -9.97 6.63
N PHE A 195 -6.66 -10.49 6.34
CA PHE A 195 -6.22 -11.81 6.80
C PHE A 195 -4.89 -11.69 7.58
N SER A 196 -4.73 -12.52 8.60
CA SER A 196 -3.48 -12.62 9.35
C SER A 196 -2.92 -14.03 9.32
N PHE A 197 -1.64 -14.17 8.95
CA PHE A 197 -0.90 -15.43 9.03
C PHE A 197 -0.67 -15.88 10.48
N ASP A 198 -0.70 -14.97 11.46
CA ASP A 198 -0.50 -15.32 12.86
C ASP A 198 -1.71 -16.02 13.47
N THR A 199 -2.92 -15.60 13.08
CA THR A 199 -4.17 -16.22 13.52
C THR A 199 -4.67 -17.30 12.56
N GLY A 200 -4.20 -17.31 11.32
CA GLY A 200 -4.67 -18.20 10.26
C GLY A 200 -6.09 -17.91 9.79
N GLY A 201 -6.59 -16.68 9.98
CA GLY A 201 -7.96 -16.32 9.67
C GLY A 201 -8.16 -14.86 9.31
N ALA A 202 -9.40 -14.54 8.90
CA ALA A 202 -9.84 -13.18 8.69
C ALA A 202 -9.85 -12.39 10.02
N ILE A 203 -9.54 -11.10 9.92
CA ILE A 203 -9.58 -10.19 11.07
C ILE A 203 -11.02 -9.70 11.25
N THR A 204 -11.57 -9.95 12.43
CA THR A 204 -12.87 -9.40 12.81
C THR A 204 -12.74 -7.91 13.09
N THR A 205 -13.66 -7.10 12.57
CA THR A 205 -13.64 -5.63 12.71
C THR A 205 -12.32 -5.00 12.23
N PRO A 206 -11.97 -5.19 10.95
CA PRO A 206 -10.65 -4.81 10.45
C PRO A 206 -10.44 -3.30 10.36
N GLN A 207 -11.48 -2.54 10.11
CA GLN A 207 -11.51 -1.08 9.98
C GLN A 207 -12.93 -0.57 10.14
N PRO A 208 -13.16 0.74 10.23
CA PRO A 208 -14.51 1.30 10.16
C PRO A 208 -15.13 1.08 8.78
N ASP A 209 -16.46 1.21 8.68
CA ASP A 209 -17.18 1.11 7.41
C ASP A 209 -16.54 2.04 6.37
N ASP A 210 -16.44 1.57 5.13
CA ASP A 210 -15.69 2.28 4.08
C ASP A 210 -16.17 3.70 3.81
N ASN A 211 -17.43 4.04 4.12
CA ASN A 211 -18.00 5.38 3.98
C ASN A 211 -17.96 6.21 5.27
N SER A 212 -17.36 5.73 6.34
CA SER A 212 -17.38 6.36 7.66
C SER A 212 -16.08 7.09 8.03
N TRP A 213 -15.14 7.19 7.11
CA TRP A 213 -13.87 7.88 7.31
C TRP A 213 -13.33 8.42 5.99
N ASP A 214 -12.51 9.47 6.05
CA ASP A 214 -11.94 10.15 4.88
C ASP A 214 -10.44 9.94 4.74
N ILE A 215 -9.72 10.01 5.84
CA ILE A 215 -8.26 9.87 5.86
C ILE A 215 -7.81 8.93 6.98
N VAL A 216 -6.66 8.29 6.77
CA VAL A 216 -6.02 7.47 7.80
C VAL A 216 -4.56 7.89 7.99
N PHE A 217 -4.19 8.18 9.22
CA PHE A 217 -2.80 8.30 9.62
C PHE A 217 -2.23 6.90 9.83
N THR A 218 -1.20 6.55 9.09
CA THR A 218 -0.65 5.19 9.12
C THR A 218 0.83 5.17 8.70
N LYS A 219 1.45 4.01 8.84
CA LYS A 219 2.67 3.67 8.09
C LYS A 219 2.28 3.08 6.74
N TYR A 220 3.14 3.26 5.74
CA TYR A 220 3.05 2.61 4.45
C TYR A 220 4.45 2.47 3.83
N THR A 221 4.59 1.60 2.86
CA THR A 221 5.84 1.40 2.12
C THR A 221 5.87 2.34 0.92
N HIS A 222 6.90 3.18 0.86
CA HIS A 222 7.28 3.91 -0.34
C HIS A 222 8.49 3.23 -0.98
N VAL A 223 8.62 3.32 -2.30
CA VAL A 223 9.75 2.74 -3.02
C VAL A 223 10.53 3.84 -3.70
N PHE A 224 11.81 3.94 -3.36
CA PHE A 224 12.75 4.78 -4.09
C PHE A 224 13.39 4.00 -5.23
N TYR A 225 13.45 4.63 -6.39
CA TYR A 225 14.14 4.11 -7.57
C TYR A 225 15.33 5.04 -7.87
N GLU A 226 16.50 4.70 -7.35
CA GLU A 226 17.72 5.45 -7.61
C GLU A 226 18.68 4.61 -8.45
N ALA A 227 19.38 5.26 -9.40
CA ALA A 227 20.29 4.59 -10.32
C ALA A 227 21.42 3.83 -9.59
N THR A 228 21.81 4.27 -8.40
CA THR A 228 22.93 3.71 -7.63
C THR A 228 22.50 2.62 -6.64
N ILE A 229 21.30 2.70 -6.08
CA ILE A 229 20.81 1.76 -5.04
C ILE A 229 19.67 0.87 -5.50
N GLY A 230 19.09 1.15 -6.69
CA GLY A 230 18.02 0.36 -7.28
C GLY A 230 16.68 0.48 -6.53
N TYR A 231 15.95 -0.62 -6.51
CA TYR A 231 14.64 -0.74 -5.84
C TYR A 231 14.82 -0.79 -4.33
N THR A 232 14.43 0.28 -3.63
CA THR A 232 14.61 0.40 -2.18
C THR A 232 13.27 0.69 -1.49
N PRO A 233 12.63 -0.33 -0.86
CA PRO A 233 11.44 -0.13 -0.05
C PRO A 233 11.79 0.64 1.23
N TYR A 234 10.97 1.63 1.56
CA TYR A 234 11.16 2.48 2.73
C TYR A 234 9.85 2.67 3.48
N SER A 235 9.87 2.50 4.81
CA SER A 235 8.70 2.74 5.67
C SER A 235 8.51 4.23 5.91
N VAL A 236 7.37 4.76 5.51
CA VAL A 236 6.97 6.16 5.71
C VAL A 236 5.81 6.20 6.69
N THR A 237 5.78 7.21 7.54
CA THR A 237 4.60 7.57 8.32
C THR A 237 3.92 8.76 7.67
N GLY A 238 2.63 8.65 7.39
CA GLY A 238 1.91 9.70 6.68
C GLY A 238 0.40 9.47 6.66
N THR A 239 -0.25 10.17 5.77
CA THR A 239 -1.70 10.15 5.60
C THR A 239 -2.06 9.51 4.27
N LEU A 240 -3.00 8.58 4.28
CA LEU A 240 -3.62 8.03 3.09
C LEU A 240 -5.10 8.44 3.05
N ILE A 241 -5.62 8.61 1.84
CA ILE A 241 -6.99 9.05 1.58
C ILE A 241 -7.86 7.81 1.36
N ASN A 242 -9.08 7.86 1.85
CA ASN A 242 -10.08 6.87 1.52
C ASN A 242 -10.71 7.16 0.16
N THR A 243 -10.27 6.44 -0.86
CA THR A 243 -10.82 6.61 -2.22
C THR A 243 -12.26 6.11 -2.36
N ALA A 244 -12.74 5.28 -1.45
CA ALA A 244 -14.11 4.79 -1.45
C ALA A 244 -15.12 5.84 -0.96
N SER A 245 -14.71 6.80 -0.12
CA SER A 245 -15.58 7.88 0.39
C SER A 245 -15.79 9.03 -0.61
N GLY A 246 -15.19 8.96 -1.80
CA GLY A 246 -15.30 10.03 -2.81
C GLY A 246 -14.46 11.27 -2.50
N VAL A 247 -13.57 11.23 -1.52
CA VAL A 247 -12.61 12.30 -1.24
C VAL A 247 -11.66 12.44 -2.42
N THR A 248 -11.61 13.64 -2.99
CA THR A 248 -10.66 14.02 -4.04
C THR A 248 -9.67 15.05 -3.51
N VAL A 249 -8.45 15.02 -4.01
CA VAL A 249 -7.38 15.98 -3.70
C VAL A 249 -7.20 16.93 -4.86
#